data_7d50cadf1c280140714009b548212d96
#
_entry.id   7d50cadf1c280140714009b548212d96
#
_cell.length_a   1.000
_cell.length_b   1.000
_cell.length_c   1.000
_cell.angle_alpha   90.00
_cell.angle_beta   90.00
_cell.angle_gamma   90.00
#
_symmetry.space_group_name_H-M   'P 1'
#
loop_
_entity.id
_entity.type
_entity.pdbx_description
1 polymer ?
#
loop_
_entity_poly.entity_id
_entity_poly.type
_entity_poly.pdbx_seq_one_letter_code
_entity_poly.pdbx_strand_id
1 'polypeptide(L)'
;QGYSSAASDVYKRQIQRMYQLGIQPIVLGGGHGTAYGHYLGIHSSLEKDEQLAVINLDAHFDLRPYDQTGPNSGTGFRQMADHAKEKGQDFPYLILGIQEHNNNLFLFNYVAKTPSIDFLTGQDLFQMSHQAILDRIDQFLENQTAIYLSIDMDCFAVGSAPGVSAIQSLGVDPKLALMLLQHIAASGKLIGFDVVEVSPPHDIDNHTSNLAATFIFYLTQILSQQK
;
A
#
# COMPACT_ATOMS: atom_id res chain seq x y z
N GLN A 1 -7.11 8.76 15.41
CA GLN A 1 -6.24 9.91 15.77
C GLN A 1 -5.62 10.42 14.48
N GLY A 2 -5.79 11.73 14.22
CA GLY A 2 -5.14 12.37 13.09
C GLY A 2 -3.61 12.33 13.25
N TYR A 3 -2.91 11.93 12.20
CA TYR A 3 -1.45 12.05 12.17
C TYR A 3 -1.07 13.51 12.04
N SER A 4 -0.29 14.01 12.98
CA SER A 4 0.23 15.38 12.87
C SER A 4 1.28 15.46 11.75
N SER A 5 1.40 16.59 11.09
CA SER A 5 2.48 16.87 10.12
C SER A 5 3.86 16.58 10.73
N ALA A 6 4.04 16.83 12.02
CA ALA A 6 5.25 16.52 12.76
C ALA A 6 5.59 15.01 12.79
N ALA A 7 4.60 14.12 12.92
CA ALA A 7 4.85 12.67 12.89
C ALA A 7 5.30 12.21 11.49
N SER A 8 4.63 12.68 10.45
CA SER A 8 5.03 12.39 9.05
C SER A 8 6.45 12.88 8.75
N ASP A 9 6.86 14.04 9.28
CA ASP A 9 8.21 14.57 9.12
C ASP A 9 9.28 13.72 9.85
N VAL A 10 8.93 13.12 10.99
CA VAL A 10 9.83 12.19 11.70
C VAL A 10 10.03 10.92 10.88
N TYR A 11 8.94 10.28 10.43
CA TYR A 11 9.01 9.08 9.58
C TYR A 11 9.78 9.36 8.29
N LYS A 12 9.47 10.44 7.58
CA LYS A 12 10.21 10.87 6.40
C LYS A 12 11.73 10.88 6.64
N ARG A 13 12.19 11.56 7.71
CA ARG A 13 13.63 11.67 8.01
C ARG A 13 14.26 10.33 8.35
N GLN A 14 13.54 9.44 9.06
CA GLN A 14 14.04 8.10 9.39
C GLN A 14 14.22 7.27 8.13
N ILE A 15 13.21 7.22 7.26
CA ILE A 15 13.25 6.50 5.99
C ILE A 15 14.35 7.05 5.09
N GLN A 16 14.44 8.37 4.93
CA GLN A 16 15.48 9.02 4.15
C GLN A 16 16.89 8.63 4.66
N ARG A 17 17.07 8.59 5.99
CA ARG A 17 18.35 8.18 6.57
C ARG A 17 18.69 6.71 6.29
N MET A 18 17.71 5.82 6.30
CA MET A 18 17.92 4.41 5.94
C MET A 18 18.39 4.27 4.49
N TYR A 19 17.73 4.95 3.54
CA TYR A 19 18.18 4.97 2.14
C TYR A 19 19.60 5.50 1.96
N GLN A 20 19.95 6.60 2.63
CA GLN A 20 21.32 7.13 2.60
C GLN A 20 22.38 6.13 3.10
N LEU A 21 21.99 5.17 3.92
CA LEU A 21 22.83 4.08 4.42
C LEU A 21 22.77 2.81 3.55
N GLY A 22 22.06 2.83 2.41
CA GLY A 22 21.87 1.67 1.56
C GLY A 22 20.93 0.61 2.17
N ILE A 23 20.10 1.00 3.15
CA ILE A 23 19.16 0.11 3.83
C ILE A 23 17.78 0.28 3.20
N GLN A 24 17.20 -0.80 2.72
CA GLN A 24 15.82 -0.83 2.25
C GLN A 24 14.86 -0.87 3.46
N PRO A 25 13.97 0.12 3.63
CA PRO A 25 13.09 0.18 4.79
C PRO A 25 11.93 -0.80 4.70
N ILE A 26 11.57 -1.38 5.84
CA ILE A 26 10.32 -2.10 6.06
C ILE A 26 9.65 -1.42 7.25
N VAL A 27 8.45 -0.86 7.04
CA VAL A 27 7.72 -0.17 8.09
C VAL A 27 6.62 -1.06 8.63
N LEU A 28 6.60 -1.27 9.93
CA LEU A 28 5.50 -1.90 10.62
C LEU A 28 4.67 -0.78 11.25
N GLY A 29 3.55 -0.50 10.63
CA GLY A 29 2.74 0.63 11.03
C GLY A 29 1.62 0.27 12.00
N GLY A 30 1.06 1.29 12.62
CA GLY A 30 -0.27 1.27 13.19
C GLY A 30 -1.29 1.46 12.08
N GLY A 31 -2.02 2.57 12.07
CA GLY A 31 -2.97 2.91 11.01
C GLY A 31 -2.29 3.33 9.71
N HIS A 32 -3.01 3.23 8.59
CA HIS A 32 -2.52 3.44 7.22
C HIS A 32 -1.98 4.87 6.94
N GLY A 33 -2.26 5.83 7.82
CA GLY A 33 -1.67 7.17 7.73
C GLY A 33 -0.13 7.21 7.81
N THR A 34 0.54 6.15 8.33
CA THR A 34 2.00 6.04 8.34
C THR A 34 2.60 5.96 6.95
N ALA A 35 1.85 5.43 5.98
CA ALA A 35 2.26 5.28 4.59
C ALA A 35 2.69 6.61 3.94
N TYR A 36 2.04 7.73 4.29
CA TYR A 36 2.42 9.03 3.75
C TYR A 36 3.84 9.45 4.16
N GLY A 37 4.19 9.27 5.43
CA GLY A 37 5.56 9.54 5.91
C GLY A 37 6.61 8.63 5.26
N HIS A 38 6.26 7.36 5.04
CA HIS A 38 7.10 6.39 4.34
C HIS A 38 7.30 6.81 2.87
N TYR A 39 6.22 7.11 2.15
CA TYR A 39 6.27 7.62 0.77
C TYR A 39 7.16 8.86 0.66
N LEU A 40 6.99 9.86 1.54
CA LEU A 40 7.80 11.08 1.51
C LEU A 40 9.29 10.80 1.71
N GLY A 41 9.62 9.85 2.57
CA GLY A 41 11.00 9.42 2.81
C GLY A 41 11.62 8.79 1.59
N ILE A 42 10.92 7.85 0.95
CA ILE A 42 11.32 7.21 -0.31
C ILE A 42 11.46 8.27 -1.40
N HIS A 43 10.39 9.02 -1.68
CA HIS A 43 10.35 10.00 -2.76
C HIS A 43 11.48 11.05 -2.66
N SER A 44 11.83 11.47 -1.45
CA SER A 44 12.93 12.43 -1.24
C SER A 44 14.33 11.82 -1.41
N SER A 45 14.43 10.50 -1.56
CA SER A 45 15.69 9.77 -1.70
C SER A 45 15.94 9.29 -3.13
N LEU A 46 14.94 9.43 -4.00
CA LEU A 46 15.05 9.06 -5.42
C LEU A 46 15.82 10.09 -6.22
N GLU A 47 16.46 9.64 -7.28
CA GLU A 47 17.07 10.51 -8.29
C GLU A 47 15.97 11.25 -9.07
N LYS A 48 16.35 12.38 -9.74
CA LYS A 48 15.38 13.25 -10.41
C LYS A 48 14.55 12.57 -11.52
N ASP A 49 15.14 11.57 -12.14
CA ASP A 49 14.54 10.85 -13.28
C ASP A 49 13.80 9.57 -12.85
N GLU A 50 13.78 9.26 -11.56
CA GLU A 50 13.07 8.10 -11.03
C GLU A 50 11.64 8.46 -10.67
N GLN A 51 10.70 7.65 -11.15
CA GLN A 51 9.29 7.76 -10.82
C GLN A 51 8.90 6.73 -9.77
N LEU A 52 8.37 7.19 -8.65
CA LEU A 52 7.83 6.34 -7.61
C LEU A 52 6.37 6.00 -7.91
N ALA A 53 6.11 4.74 -8.16
CA ALA A 53 4.75 4.22 -8.21
C ALA A 53 4.39 3.52 -6.91
N VAL A 54 3.12 3.46 -6.61
CA VAL A 54 2.59 2.85 -5.40
C VAL A 54 1.67 1.70 -5.76
N ILE A 55 1.88 0.54 -5.12
CA ILE A 55 0.92 -0.57 -5.14
C ILE A 55 0.39 -0.73 -3.72
N ASN A 56 -0.93 -0.83 -3.58
CA ASN A 56 -1.59 -0.99 -2.30
C ASN A 56 -2.51 -2.21 -2.34
N LEU A 57 -2.31 -3.14 -1.43
CA LEU A 57 -3.23 -4.24 -1.18
C LEU A 57 -4.16 -3.80 -0.06
N ASP A 58 -5.42 -3.47 -0.40
CA ASP A 58 -6.33 -2.76 0.51
C ASP A 58 -7.80 -2.95 0.10
N ALA A 59 -8.70 -2.99 1.08
CA ALA A 59 -10.13 -2.93 0.88
C ALA A 59 -10.63 -1.51 0.55
N HIS A 60 -9.82 -0.49 0.81
CA HIS A 60 -10.15 0.92 0.71
C HIS A 60 -9.25 1.66 -0.30
N PHE A 61 -9.75 2.76 -0.86
CA PHE A 61 -8.95 3.63 -1.72
C PHE A 61 -7.96 4.51 -0.95
N ASP A 62 -8.27 4.84 0.29
CA ASP A 62 -7.54 5.78 1.14
C ASP A 62 -7.22 7.13 0.47
N LEU A 63 -8.14 7.52 -0.41
CA LEU A 63 -8.13 8.76 -1.20
C LEU A 63 -9.15 9.80 -0.69
N ARG A 64 -9.63 9.65 0.56
CA ARG A 64 -10.59 10.61 1.14
C ARG A 64 -9.97 12.01 1.16
N PRO A 65 -10.76 13.04 0.85
CA PRO A 65 -10.31 14.40 1.09
C PRO A 65 -10.13 14.61 2.60
N TYR A 66 -9.09 15.30 2.99
CA TYR A 66 -8.89 15.74 4.36
C TYR A 66 -9.43 17.16 4.54
N ASP A 67 -10.07 17.38 5.68
CA ASP A 67 -10.73 18.64 6.04
C ASP A 67 -10.00 19.34 7.20
N GLN A 68 -10.74 20.21 7.90
CA GLN A 68 -10.22 20.94 9.07
C GLN A 68 -9.81 20.04 10.26
N THR A 69 -10.26 18.78 10.28
CA THR A 69 -9.84 17.80 11.32
C THR A 69 -8.46 17.23 11.02
N GLY A 70 -7.92 17.49 9.84
CA GLY A 70 -6.61 17.06 9.40
C GLY A 70 -6.59 15.66 8.77
N PRO A 71 -5.40 15.21 8.35
CA PRO A 71 -5.21 13.90 7.74
C PRO A 71 -5.43 12.77 8.74
N ASN A 72 -5.89 11.62 8.21
CA ASN A 72 -6.12 10.38 8.96
C ASN A 72 -5.73 9.15 8.12
N SER A 73 -5.98 7.92 8.60
CA SER A 73 -5.64 6.68 7.90
C SER A 73 -6.24 6.62 6.48
N GLY A 74 -7.50 7.04 6.31
CA GLY A 74 -8.17 7.03 4.99
C GLY A 74 -7.79 8.16 4.03
N THR A 75 -6.73 8.94 4.31
CA THR A 75 -6.30 10.09 3.49
C THR A 75 -4.86 10.00 3.01
N GLY A 76 -4.12 8.96 3.39
CA GLY A 76 -2.68 8.86 3.14
C GLY A 76 -2.33 8.96 1.66
N PHE A 77 -3.00 8.21 0.81
CA PHE A 77 -2.74 8.20 -0.64
C PHE A 77 -3.28 9.45 -1.35
N ARG A 78 -4.29 10.10 -0.77
CA ARG A 78 -4.70 11.42 -1.24
C ARG A 78 -3.61 12.45 -1.00
N GLN A 79 -2.95 12.43 0.15
CA GLN A 79 -1.82 13.30 0.45
C GLN A 79 -0.64 13.04 -0.49
N MET A 80 -0.37 11.77 -0.84
CA MET A 80 0.67 11.41 -1.82
C MET A 80 0.33 11.98 -3.20
N ALA A 81 -0.91 11.83 -3.66
CA ALA A 81 -1.37 12.37 -4.93
C ALA A 81 -1.29 13.91 -4.99
N ASP A 82 -1.70 14.58 -3.92
CA ASP A 82 -1.61 16.03 -3.82
C ASP A 82 -0.14 16.50 -3.79
N HIS A 83 0.74 15.78 -3.08
CA HIS A 83 2.19 16.05 -3.06
C HIS A 83 2.83 15.88 -4.44
N ALA A 84 2.54 14.80 -5.17
CA ALA A 84 3.03 14.58 -6.53
C ALA A 84 2.56 15.70 -7.46
N LYS A 85 1.29 16.08 -7.38
CA LYS A 85 0.70 17.18 -8.15
C LYS A 85 1.39 18.53 -7.87
N GLU A 86 1.71 18.84 -6.62
CA GLU A 86 2.47 20.05 -6.24
C GLU A 86 3.87 20.07 -6.85
N LYS A 87 4.46 18.90 -7.10
CA LYS A 87 5.75 18.73 -7.77
C LYS A 87 5.64 18.69 -9.30
N GLY A 88 4.43 18.74 -9.86
CA GLY A 88 4.21 18.60 -11.30
C GLY A 88 4.47 17.17 -11.81
N GLN A 89 4.33 16.19 -10.95
CA GLN A 89 4.54 14.76 -11.22
C GLN A 89 3.22 14.00 -11.24
N ASP A 90 3.18 12.91 -12.00
CA ASP A 90 2.10 11.93 -11.91
C ASP A 90 2.23 11.11 -10.63
N PHE A 91 1.09 10.57 -10.18
CA PHE A 91 1.02 9.64 -9.06
C PHE A 91 0.48 8.29 -9.55
N PRO A 92 1.35 7.41 -10.08
CA PRO A 92 0.93 6.07 -10.45
C PRO A 92 0.57 5.25 -9.21
N TYR A 93 -0.71 4.85 -9.12
CA TYR A 93 -1.24 4.15 -7.96
C TYR A 93 -2.13 2.99 -8.40
N LEU A 94 -1.77 1.77 -8.03
CA LEU A 94 -2.55 0.55 -8.27
C LEU A 94 -3.05 -0.01 -6.94
N ILE A 95 -4.37 -0.19 -6.83
CA ILE A 95 -5.00 -0.76 -5.64
C ILE A 95 -5.55 -2.15 -5.97
N LEU A 96 -5.22 -3.12 -5.13
CA LEU A 96 -5.64 -4.51 -5.27
C LEU A 96 -6.54 -4.91 -4.09
N GLY A 97 -7.79 -5.27 -4.35
CA GLY A 97 -8.68 -5.79 -3.31
C GLY A 97 -9.83 -4.88 -2.89
N ILE A 98 -10.06 -3.79 -3.60
CA ILE A 98 -11.12 -2.81 -3.29
C ILE A 98 -12.45 -3.50 -3.01
N GLN A 99 -13.04 -3.20 -1.85
CA GLN A 99 -14.38 -3.64 -1.48
C GLN A 99 -15.39 -2.54 -1.83
N GLU A 100 -16.22 -2.78 -2.86
CA GLU A 100 -17.12 -1.76 -3.41
C GLU A 100 -18.09 -1.22 -2.36
N HIS A 101 -18.60 -2.07 -1.48
CA HIS A 101 -19.56 -1.68 -0.44
C HIS A 101 -18.96 -0.82 0.69
N ASN A 102 -17.64 -0.78 0.81
CA ASN A 102 -16.91 -0.01 1.83
C ASN A 102 -16.34 1.32 1.31
N ASN A 103 -16.51 1.57 0.02
CA ASN A 103 -16.04 2.78 -0.61
C ASN A 103 -17.20 3.60 -1.18
N ASN A 104 -17.24 4.89 -0.90
CA ASN A 104 -18.32 5.73 -1.40
C ASN A 104 -18.15 6.08 -2.89
N LEU A 105 -19.25 6.38 -3.56
CA LEU A 105 -19.27 6.71 -4.99
C LEU A 105 -18.35 7.89 -5.35
N PHE A 106 -18.11 8.81 -4.43
CA PHE A 106 -17.22 9.94 -4.65
C PHE A 106 -15.79 9.47 -4.95
N LEU A 107 -15.29 8.44 -4.27
CA LEU A 107 -13.95 7.89 -4.48
C LEU A 107 -13.83 7.20 -5.85
N PHE A 108 -14.81 6.42 -6.25
CA PHE A 108 -14.87 5.84 -7.60
C PHE A 108 -14.85 6.93 -8.68
N ASN A 109 -15.64 7.99 -8.49
CA ASN A 109 -15.65 9.13 -9.41
C ASN A 109 -14.33 9.89 -9.45
N TYR A 110 -13.61 9.95 -8.33
CA TYR A 110 -12.28 10.55 -8.26
C TYR A 110 -11.26 9.71 -9.06
N VAL A 111 -11.24 8.41 -8.83
CA VAL A 111 -10.35 7.47 -9.55
C VAL A 111 -10.64 7.49 -11.05
N ALA A 112 -11.91 7.42 -11.47
CA ALA A 112 -12.30 7.46 -12.88
C ALA A 112 -11.84 8.74 -13.62
N LYS A 113 -11.56 9.83 -12.90
CA LYS A 113 -11.06 11.10 -13.44
C LYS A 113 -9.54 11.26 -13.30
N THR A 114 -8.86 10.29 -12.73
CA THR A 114 -7.41 10.34 -12.45
C THR A 114 -6.72 9.17 -13.17
N PRO A 115 -6.27 9.36 -14.43
CA PRO A 115 -5.75 8.26 -15.27
C PRO A 115 -4.54 7.52 -14.72
N SER A 116 -3.81 8.13 -13.78
CA SER A 116 -2.65 7.50 -13.11
C SER A 116 -3.05 6.55 -11.97
N ILE A 117 -4.34 6.46 -11.64
CA ILE A 117 -4.85 5.57 -10.57
C ILE A 117 -5.68 4.47 -11.20
N ASP A 118 -5.35 3.22 -10.87
CA ASP A 118 -6.05 2.03 -11.33
C ASP A 118 -6.33 1.09 -10.15
N PHE A 119 -7.31 0.20 -10.28
CA PHE A 119 -7.64 -0.74 -9.22
C PHE A 119 -8.26 -2.04 -9.75
N LEU A 120 -8.13 -3.09 -8.95
CA LEU A 120 -8.92 -4.31 -9.05
C LEU A 120 -9.74 -4.49 -7.78
N THR A 121 -11.02 -4.78 -7.96
CA THR A 121 -11.90 -5.08 -6.83
C THR A 121 -11.62 -6.46 -6.25
N GLY A 122 -12.06 -6.73 -5.03
CA GLY A 122 -12.06 -8.09 -4.48
C GLY A 122 -12.83 -9.07 -5.36
N GLN A 123 -13.89 -8.60 -6.04
CA GLN A 123 -14.66 -9.39 -6.98
C GLN A 123 -13.87 -9.70 -8.27
N ASP A 124 -13.09 -8.72 -8.80
CA ASP A 124 -12.20 -8.95 -9.93
C ASP A 124 -11.14 -10.01 -9.59
N LEU A 125 -10.49 -9.87 -8.42
CA LEU A 125 -9.49 -10.82 -7.95
C LEU A 125 -10.05 -12.24 -7.77
N PHE A 126 -11.32 -12.37 -7.44
CA PHE A 126 -12.01 -13.66 -7.34
C PHE A 126 -12.36 -14.26 -8.69
N GLN A 127 -12.78 -13.44 -9.68
CA GLN A 127 -13.29 -13.91 -10.97
C GLN A 127 -12.24 -14.07 -12.05
N MET A 128 -11.19 -13.26 -12.03
CA MET A 128 -10.13 -13.30 -13.02
C MET A 128 -9.23 -14.52 -12.83
N SER A 129 -8.63 -15.00 -13.92
CA SER A 129 -7.55 -15.96 -13.80
C SER A 129 -6.32 -15.31 -13.17
N HIS A 130 -5.51 -16.09 -12.44
CA HIS A 130 -4.27 -15.59 -11.86
C HIS A 130 -3.38 -14.91 -12.91
N GLN A 131 -3.27 -15.48 -14.10
CA GLN A 131 -2.48 -14.90 -15.19
C GLN A 131 -3.01 -13.52 -15.59
N ALA A 132 -4.32 -13.34 -15.72
CA ALA A 132 -4.90 -12.05 -16.08
C ALA A 132 -4.65 -10.98 -15.00
N ILE A 133 -4.60 -11.35 -13.72
CA ILE A 133 -4.25 -10.44 -12.63
C ILE A 133 -2.76 -10.06 -12.72
N LEU A 134 -1.88 -11.04 -12.95
CA LEU A 134 -0.45 -10.79 -13.11
C LEU A 134 -0.16 -9.90 -14.32
N ASP A 135 -0.83 -10.13 -15.45
CA ASP A 135 -0.70 -9.29 -16.67
C ASP A 135 -1.09 -7.83 -16.39
N ARG A 136 -2.11 -7.58 -15.53
CA ARG A 136 -2.49 -6.22 -15.11
C ARG A 136 -1.41 -5.57 -14.25
N ILE A 137 -0.81 -6.34 -13.34
CA ILE A 137 0.31 -5.85 -12.52
C ILE A 137 1.51 -5.57 -13.41
N ASP A 138 1.86 -6.45 -14.34
CA ASP A 138 2.98 -6.26 -15.26
C ASP A 138 2.78 -5.03 -16.15
N GLN A 139 1.58 -4.82 -16.67
CA GLN A 139 1.24 -3.62 -17.44
C GLN A 139 1.43 -2.34 -16.60
N PHE A 140 1.04 -2.35 -15.32
CA PHE A 140 1.29 -1.23 -14.42
C PHE A 140 2.79 -1.03 -14.18
N LEU A 141 3.53 -2.12 -13.97
CA LEU A 141 4.97 -2.09 -13.70
C LEU A 141 5.82 -1.67 -14.90
N GLU A 142 5.34 -1.85 -16.13
CA GLU A 142 6.13 -1.68 -17.35
C GLU A 142 6.86 -0.33 -17.40
N ASN A 143 6.18 0.74 -17.05
CA ASN A 143 6.70 2.11 -17.11
C ASN A 143 7.21 2.64 -15.77
N GLN A 144 7.33 1.79 -14.73
CA GLN A 144 7.77 2.22 -13.42
C GLN A 144 9.23 1.86 -13.18
N THR A 145 9.96 2.73 -12.49
CA THR A 145 11.38 2.50 -12.13
C THR A 145 11.52 2.08 -10.68
N ALA A 146 10.65 2.57 -9.80
CA ALA A 146 10.66 2.31 -8.37
C ALA A 146 9.24 2.08 -7.85
N ILE A 147 9.06 1.05 -7.01
CA ILE A 147 7.79 0.67 -6.40
C ILE A 147 7.87 0.78 -4.88
N TYR A 148 6.89 1.48 -4.33
CA TYR A 148 6.54 1.40 -2.92
C TYR A 148 5.29 0.53 -2.78
N LEU A 149 5.37 -0.51 -1.96
CA LEU A 149 4.27 -1.43 -1.70
C LEU A 149 3.71 -1.20 -0.30
N SER A 150 2.40 -1.01 -0.20
CA SER A 150 1.68 -0.99 1.08
C SER A 150 0.77 -2.21 1.20
N ILE A 151 0.75 -2.83 2.36
CA ILE A 151 -0.08 -4.00 2.65
C ILE A 151 -0.97 -3.66 3.84
N ASP A 152 -2.23 -3.37 3.53
CA ASP A 152 -3.25 -3.18 4.56
C ASP A 152 -3.84 -4.54 4.95
N MET A 153 -3.73 -4.87 6.22
CA MET A 153 -4.24 -6.15 6.73
C MET A 153 -5.76 -6.21 6.78
N ASP A 154 -6.45 -5.08 6.58
CA ASP A 154 -7.91 -5.06 6.50
C ASP A 154 -8.48 -5.48 5.13
N CYS A 155 -7.63 -5.67 4.12
CA CYS A 155 -8.07 -6.22 2.83
C CYS A 155 -8.47 -7.70 2.91
N PHE A 156 -8.06 -8.43 3.96
CA PHE A 156 -8.33 -9.85 4.12
C PHE A 156 -9.68 -10.11 4.78
N ALA A 157 -10.28 -11.27 4.46
CA ALA A 157 -11.49 -11.69 5.15
C ALA A 157 -11.23 -11.87 6.66
N VAL A 158 -12.24 -11.56 7.48
CA VAL A 158 -12.18 -11.65 8.95
C VAL A 158 -11.75 -13.02 9.46
N GLY A 159 -12.01 -14.09 8.70
CA GLY A 159 -11.54 -15.43 9.03
C GLY A 159 -10.02 -15.60 8.93
N SER A 160 -9.33 -14.74 8.19
CA SER A 160 -7.87 -14.76 8.00
C SER A 160 -7.17 -13.63 8.78
N ALA A 161 -7.81 -12.47 8.89
CA ALA A 161 -7.28 -11.29 9.58
C ALA A 161 -8.35 -10.64 10.47
N PRO A 162 -8.69 -11.23 11.63
CA PRO A 162 -9.67 -10.65 12.54
C PRO A 162 -9.17 -9.39 13.26
N GLY A 163 -7.87 -9.23 13.41
CA GLY A 163 -7.22 -8.18 14.19
C GLY A 163 -7.01 -6.89 13.41
N VAL A 164 -8.08 -6.33 12.87
CA VAL A 164 -8.10 -5.05 12.15
C VAL A 164 -9.25 -4.18 12.63
N SER A 165 -9.21 -2.88 12.36
CA SER A 165 -10.27 -1.96 12.77
C SER A 165 -11.47 -1.97 11.83
N ALA A 166 -11.28 -2.28 10.54
CA ALA A 166 -12.30 -2.30 9.49
C ALA A 166 -12.41 -3.70 8.86
N ILE A 167 -13.05 -4.64 9.57
CA ILE A 167 -13.15 -6.04 9.15
C ILE A 167 -13.94 -6.22 7.85
N GLN A 168 -13.46 -7.13 6.98
CA GLN A 168 -14.14 -7.54 5.76
C GLN A 168 -14.73 -8.94 5.91
N SER A 169 -16.00 -9.09 5.52
CA SER A 169 -16.63 -10.43 5.47
C SER A 169 -16.13 -11.24 4.28
N LEU A 170 -15.92 -10.57 3.14
CA LEU A 170 -15.38 -11.12 1.91
C LEU A 170 -14.13 -10.31 1.55
N GLY A 171 -12.98 -10.82 1.88
CA GLY A 171 -11.69 -10.19 1.60
C GLY A 171 -10.87 -10.99 0.60
N VAL A 172 -9.68 -10.52 0.33
CA VAL A 172 -8.71 -11.19 -0.55
C VAL A 172 -8.26 -12.51 0.07
N ASP A 173 -8.08 -13.54 -0.74
CA ASP A 173 -7.49 -14.80 -0.28
C ASP A 173 -6.00 -14.60 0.03
N PRO A 174 -5.51 -15.01 1.21
CA PRO A 174 -4.11 -14.82 1.59
C PRO A 174 -3.09 -15.49 0.67
N LYS A 175 -3.44 -16.63 0.04
CA LYS A 175 -2.53 -17.33 -0.89
C LYS A 175 -2.45 -16.58 -2.21
N LEU A 176 -3.58 -16.05 -2.69
CA LEU A 176 -3.58 -15.16 -3.85
C LEU A 176 -2.73 -13.92 -3.55
N ALA A 177 -2.97 -13.26 -2.44
CA ALA A 177 -2.20 -12.11 -2.02
C ALA A 177 -0.69 -12.42 -1.99
N LEU A 178 -0.28 -13.52 -1.35
CA LEU A 178 1.13 -13.92 -1.31
C LEU A 178 1.72 -14.09 -2.72
N MET A 179 0.99 -14.72 -3.63
CA MET A 179 1.43 -14.88 -5.03
C MET A 179 1.64 -13.51 -5.70
N LEU A 180 0.70 -12.56 -5.54
CA LEU A 180 0.80 -11.22 -6.10
C LEU A 180 1.98 -10.45 -5.51
N LEU A 181 2.14 -10.49 -4.18
CA LEU A 181 3.24 -9.83 -3.47
C LEU A 181 4.61 -10.38 -3.90
N GLN A 182 4.73 -11.69 -4.07
CA GLN A 182 5.96 -12.33 -4.56
C GLN A 182 6.26 -11.90 -5.99
N HIS A 183 5.25 -11.82 -6.86
CA HIS A 183 5.41 -11.37 -8.24
C HIS A 183 5.89 -9.91 -8.30
N ILE A 184 5.27 -9.01 -7.51
CA ILE A 184 5.68 -7.61 -7.41
C ILE A 184 7.14 -7.51 -6.92
N ALA A 185 7.49 -8.25 -5.87
CA ALA A 185 8.84 -8.24 -5.34
C ALA A 185 9.87 -8.78 -6.33
N ALA A 186 9.52 -9.83 -7.09
CA ALA A 186 10.40 -10.43 -8.11
C ALA A 186 10.68 -9.51 -9.30
N SER A 187 9.92 -8.44 -9.50
CA SER A 187 10.15 -7.45 -10.57
C SER A 187 11.50 -6.71 -10.46
N GLY A 188 12.15 -6.75 -9.29
CA GLY A 188 13.37 -6.00 -9.01
C GLY A 188 13.17 -4.50 -8.80
N LYS A 189 11.93 -4.02 -8.86
CA LYS A 189 11.57 -2.59 -8.72
C LYS A 189 11.11 -2.20 -7.31
N LEU A 190 10.88 -3.18 -6.44
CA LEU A 190 10.41 -2.94 -5.08
C LEU A 190 11.53 -2.37 -4.20
N ILE A 191 11.39 -1.13 -3.78
CA ILE A 191 12.40 -0.41 -3.00
C ILE A 191 12.05 -0.23 -1.52
N GLY A 192 10.79 -0.41 -1.15
CA GLY A 192 10.35 -0.39 0.25
C GLY A 192 8.91 -0.88 0.36
N PHE A 193 8.55 -1.40 1.53
CA PHE A 193 7.18 -1.78 1.81
C PHE A 193 6.79 -1.56 3.26
N ASP A 194 5.50 -1.48 3.51
CA ASP A 194 4.95 -1.53 4.85
C ASP A 194 3.82 -2.54 4.99
N VAL A 195 3.53 -2.85 6.25
CA VAL A 195 2.37 -3.64 6.67
C VAL A 195 1.65 -2.85 7.75
N VAL A 196 0.39 -2.55 7.52
CA VAL A 196 -0.41 -1.62 8.33
C VAL A 196 -1.74 -2.21 8.79
N GLU A 197 -2.44 -1.49 9.64
CA GLU A 197 -3.78 -1.78 10.19
C GLU A 197 -3.87 -3.05 11.04
N VAL A 198 -2.76 -3.69 11.41
CA VAL A 198 -2.81 -4.70 12.46
C VAL A 198 -3.21 -4.03 13.77
N SER A 199 -4.33 -4.48 14.36
CA SER A 199 -4.86 -4.01 15.63
C SER A 199 -4.75 -5.10 16.70
N PRO A 200 -3.65 -5.16 17.46
CA PRO A 200 -3.42 -6.23 18.45
C PRO A 200 -4.56 -6.44 19.45
N PRO A 201 -5.26 -5.38 19.92
CA PRO A 201 -6.39 -5.56 20.84
C PRO A 201 -7.59 -6.32 20.25
N HIS A 202 -7.70 -6.37 18.92
CA HIS A 202 -8.75 -7.08 18.18
C HIS A 202 -8.27 -8.39 17.59
N ASP A 203 -6.96 -8.69 17.67
CA ASP A 203 -6.38 -9.91 17.10
C ASP A 203 -6.71 -11.13 17.96
N ILE A 204 -7.09 -12.23 17.33
CA ILE A 204 -7.45 -13.47 17.98
C ILE A 204 -6.28 -14.45 17.78
N ASP A 205 -5.68 -14.89 18.89
CA ASP A 205 -4.56 -15.84 18.86
C ASP A 205 -3.43 -15.44 17.89
N ASN A 206 -3.22 -14.13 17.70
CA ASN A 206 -2.25 -13.54 16.78
C ASN A 206 -2.44 -13.95 15.32
N HIS A 207 -3.65 -14.28 14.87
CA HIS A 207 -3.90 -14.70 13.48
C HIS A 207 -3.46 -13.64 12.47
N THR A 208 -3.88 -12.38 12.68
CA THR A 208 -3.53 -11.27 11.80
C THR A 208 -2.04 -10.96 11.84
N SER A 209 -1.47 -10.92 13.04
CA SER A 209 -0.03 -10.70 13.25
C SER A 209 0.82 -11.80 12.59
N ASN A 210 0.41 -13.06 12.68
CA ASN A 210 1.09 -14.19 12.04
C ASN A 210 0.98 -14.12 10.51
N LEU A 211 -0.17 -13.71 9.97
CA LEU A 211 -0.34 -13.52 8.53
C LEU A 211 0.57 -12.40 8.02
N ALA A 212 0.59 -11.25 8.72
CA ALA A 212 1.48 -10.13 8.42
C ALA A 212 2.96 -10.57 8.44
N ALA A 213 3.39 -11.29 9.48
CA ALA A 213 4.74 -11.83 9.59
C ALA A 213 5.09 -12.79 8.45
N THR A 214 4.13 -13.56 7.97
CA THR A 214 4.30 -14.47 6.83
C THR A 214 4.62 -13.68 5.55
N PHE A 215 3.89 -12.62 5.25
CA PHE A 215 4.17 -11.77 4.09
C PHE A 215 5.55 -11.11 4.19
N ILE A 216 5.89 -10.56 5.35
CA ILE A 216 7.20 -9.96 5.60
C ILE A 216 8.32 -10.98 5.34
N PHE A 217 8.16 -12.20 5.85
CA PHE A 217 9.16 -13.27 5.66
C PHE A 217 9.40 -13.56 4.17
N TYR A 218 8.36 -13.79 3.39
CA TYR A 218 8.52 -14.12 1.97
C TYR A 218 9.05 -12.94 1.14
N LEU A 219 8.60 -11.73 1.41
CA LEU A 219 9.10 -10.54 0.73
C LEU A 219 10.59 -10.31 1.04
N THR A 220 10.99 -10.42 2.29
CA THR A 220 12.39 -10.25 2.69
C THR A 220 13.30 -11.32 2.11
N GLN A 221 12.82 -12.56 1.95
CA GLN A 221 13.58 -13.61 1.26
C GLN A 221 13.88 -13.25 -0.19
N ILE A 222 12.86 -12.78 -0.95
CA ILE A 222 13.04 -12.40 -2.35
C ILE A 222 14.00 -11.21 -2.46
N LEU A 223 13.78 -10.16 -1.67
CA LEU A 223 14.62 -8.97 -1.68
C LEU A 223 16.07 -9.25 -1.29
N SER A 224 16.32 -10.23 -0.43
CA SER A 224 17.69 -10.63 -0.05
C SER A 224 18.45 -11.32 -1.17
N GLN A 225 17.77 -11.88 -2.16
CA GLN A 225 18.38 -12.58 -3.30
C GLN A 225 18.68 -11.64 -4.49
N GLN A 226 18.16 -10.41 -4.44
CA GLN A 226 18.34 -9.40 -5.50
C GLN A 226 19.56 -8.49 -5.27
N LYS A 227 20.24 -8.66 -4.15
CA LYS A 227 21.49 -7.97 -3.81
C LYS A 227 22.67 -8.86 -4.19
#